data_55e16d8f89ef05e6f649546f586a24d9
#
_entry.id   55e16d8f89ef05e6f649546f586a24d9
#
_cell.length_a   1.000
_cell.length_b   1.000
_cell.length_c   1.000
_cell.angle_alpha   90.00
_cell.angle_beta   90.00
_cell.angle_gamma   90.00
#
_symmetry.space_group_name_H-M   'P 1'
#
loop_
_entity.id
_entity.type
_entity.pdbx_description
1 polymer ?
#
loop_
_entity_poly.entity_id
_entity_poly.type
_entity_poly.pdbx_seq_one_letter_code
_entity_poly.pdbx_strand_id
1 'polypeptide(L)'
;VEKARTRGRSVGFIERLEITERKLRRAIDACSLIADMEDPIGEEISSWIRPNGLEIIRQRVPIGVVGLCLETRPLVSLIAVAVCIKTCNALVIIADEDSAESIKAILTAVQAGAMAAGLPEFAIQYRCGDNNVAEARILTSMEGLVDVGIVRGRRAFVEDLVEHAGIPLLKHSGGMCYA
;
A
#
# COMPACT_ATOMS: atom_id res chain seq x y z
N VAL A 1 -15.18 -13.46 3.71
CA VAL A 1 -15.94 -13.45 5.00
C VAL A 1 -16.30 -14.88 5.41
N GLU A 2 -16.88 -15.69 4.54
CA GLU A 2 -17.37 -17.04 4.88
C GLU A 2 -16.23 -17.97 5.32
N LYS A 3 -15.12 -18.01 4.58
CA LYS A 3 -13.88 -18.74 4.96
C LYS A 3 -13.36 -18.32 6.35
N ALA A 4 -13.41 -17.05 6.68
CA ALA A 4 -12.97 -16.55 7.98
C ALA A 4 -13.93 -16.97 9.11
N ARG A 5 -15.23 -17.04 8.84
CA ARG A 5 -16.23 -17.56 9.81
C ARG A 5 -16.01 -19.04 10.09
N THR A 6 -15.82 -19.86 9.07
CA THR A 6 -15.58 -21.31 9.23
C THR A 6 -14.26 -21.60 9.96
N ARG A 7 -13.29 -20.70 9.88
CA ARG A 7 -12.01 -20.77 10.62
C ARG A 7 -12.10 -20.23 12.06
N GLY A 8 -13.28 -19.87 12.54
CA GLY A 8 -13.48 -19.39 13.91
C GLY A 8 -12.82 -18.03 14.20
N ARG A 9 -12.62 -17.17 13.18
CA ARG A 9 -12.08 -15.83 13.38
C ARG A 9 -13.04 -14.98 14.24
N SER A 10 -12.50 -14.07 15.04
CA SER A 10 -13.29 -13.19 15.91
C SER A 10 -14.23 -12.28 15.10
N VAL A 11 -15.33 -11.84 15.72
CA VAL A 11 -16.30 -10.91 15.10
C VAL A 11 -15.62 -9.66 14.58
N GLY A 12 -14.76 -9.02 15.38
CA GLY A 12 -14.03 -7.83 14.96
C GLY A 12 -13.05 -8.07 13.81
N PHE A 13 -12.56 -9.31 13.63
CA PHE A 13 -11.77 -9.68 12.45
C PHE A 13 -12.67 -9.76 11.20
N ILE A 14 -13.82 -10.41 11.32
CA ILE A 14 -14.80 -10.56 10.24
C ILE A 14 -15.32 -9.18 9.78
N GLU A 15 -15.65 -8.29 10.71
CA GLU A 15 -16.09 -6.92 10.41
C GLU A 15 -15.05 -6.12 9.62
N ARG A 16 -13.75 -6.36 9.85
CA ARG A 16 -12.67 -5.73 9.10
C ARG A 16 -12.53 -6.27 7.67
N LEU A 17 -12.88 -7.54 7.45
CA LEU A 17 -12.89 -8.14 6.10
C LEU A 17 -14.12 -7.75 5.30
N GLU A 18 -15.23 -7.47 5.97
CA GLU A 18 -16.49 -7.21 5.30
C GLU A 18 -16.48 -5.92 4.50
N ILE A 19 -16.76 -6.03 3.21
CA ILE A 19 -16.94 -4.91 2.29
C ILE A 19 -18.45 -4.68 2.11
N THR A 20 -18.97 -3.63 2.75
CA THR A 20 -20.32 -3.16 2.52
C THR A 20 -20.32 -2.09 1.43
N GLU A 21 -21.47 -1.87 0.77
CA GLU A 21 -21.62 -0.80 -0.23
C GLU A 21 -21.18 0.56 0.33
N ARG A 22 -21.57 0.88 1.57
CA ARG A 22 -21.16 2.10 2.25
C ARG A 22 -19.65 2.23 2.42
N LYS A 23 -18.96 1.13 2.80
CA LYS A 23 -17.49 1.13 2.94
C LYS A 23 -16.80 1.29 1.59
N LEU A 24 -17.34 0.64 0.55
CA LEU A 24 -16.81 0.73 -0.80
C LEU A 24 -16.98 2.15 -1.36
N ARG A 25 -18.15 2.75 -1.24
CA ARG A 25 -18.38 4.16 -1.64
C ARG A 25 -17.38 5.11 -0.97
N ARG A 26 -17.21 5.01 0.35
CA ARG A 26 -16.23 5.84 1.06
C ARG A 26 -14.80 5.67 0.56
N ALA A 27 -14.42 4.45 0.17
CA ALA A 27 -13.09 4.20 -0.40
C ALA A 27 -12.96 4.82 -1.80
N ILE A 28 -14.02 4.77 -2.62
CA ILE A 28 -14.05 5.42 -3.94
C ILE A 28 -13.99 6.95 -3.78
N ASP A 29 -14.79 7.51 -2.86
CA ASP A 29 -14.77 8.95 -2.58
C ASP A 29 -13.38 9.42 -2.13
N ALA A 30 -12.70 8.61 -1.29
CA ALA A 30 -11.33 8.89 -0.88
C ALA A 30 -10.33 8.83 -2.06
N CYS A 31 -10.50 7.90 -3.01
CA CYS A 31 -9.69 7.85 -4.22
C CYS A 31 -9.92 9.10 -5.09
N SER A 32 -11.16 9.54 -5.23
CA SER A 32 -11.49 10.79 -5.95
C SER A 32 -10.84 12.01 -5.28
N LEU A 33 -10.92 12.08 -3.95
CA LEU A 33 -10.26 13.15 -3.20
C LEU A 33 -8.73 13.15 -3.42
N ILE A 34 -8.09 11.97 -3.42
CA ILE A 34 -6.65 11.84 -3.70
C ILE A 34 -6.34 12.29 -5.13
N ALA A 35 -7.17 11.94 -6.10
CA ALA A 35 -6.99 12.36 -7.49
C ALA A 35 -7.04 13.90 -7.64
N ASP A 36 -7.94 14.55 -6.90
CA ASP A 36 -8.14 16.01 -6.93
C ASP A 36 -7.06 16.80 -6.14
N MET A 37 -6.23 16.16 -5.32
CA MET A 37 -5.13 16.82 -4.64
C MET A 37 -4.11 17.37 -5.64
N GLU A 38 -3.38 18.41 -5.25
CA GLU A 38 -2.23 18.89 -6.02
C GLU A 38 -1.21 17.77 -6.22
N ASP A 39 -0.55 17.76 -7.39
CA ASP A 39 0.49 16.81 -7.69
C ASP A 39 1.76 17.14 -6.89
N PRO A 40 2.20 16.25 -5.99
CA PRO A 40 3.41 16.54 -5.21
C PRO A 40 4.70 16.33 -6.01
N ILE A 41 4.65 15.65 -7.17
CA ILE A 41 5.83 15.34 -7.94
C ILE A 41 6.28 16.58 -8.72
N GLY A 42 7.58 16.92 -8.56
CA GLY A 42 8.13 18.14 -9.15
C GLY A 42 8.00 19.40 -8.28
N GLU A 43 7.29 19.31 -7.14
CA GLU A 43 7.19 20.43 -6.19
C GLU A 43 8.59 20.81 -5.67
N GLU A 44 8.94 22.10 -5.79
CA GLU A 44 10.14 22.65 -5.20
C GLU A 44 9.94 22.87 -3.69
N ILE A 45 10.72 22.16 -2.88
CA ILE A 45 10.67 22.30 -1.41
C ILE A 45 11.46 23.52 -0.95
N SER A 46 12.62 23.76 -1.59
CA SER A 46 13.49 24.89 -1.30
C SER A 46 14.53 25.04 -2.40
N SER A 47 14.99 26.27 -2.63
CA SER A 47 16.16 26.57 -3.47
C SER A 47 17.06 27.58 -2.81
N TRP A 48 18.36 27.55 -3.15
CA TRP A 48 19.34 28.53 -2.70
C TRP A 48 20.54 28.58 -3.65
N ILE A 49 21.18 29.74 -3.68
CA ILE A 49 22.39 29.96 -4.48
C ILE A 49 23.61 29.96 -3.55
N ARG A 50 24.62 29.20 -3.91
CA ARG A 50 25.93 29.17 -3.22
C ARG A 50 26.76 30.40 -3.60
N PRO A 51 27.78 30.79 -2.76
CA PRO A 51 28.64 31.94 -3.08
C PRO A 51 29.39 31.82 -4.42
N ASN A 52 29.60 30.63 -4.95
CA ASN A 52 30.20 30.36 -6.25
C ASN A 52 29.23 30.42 -7.43
N GLY A 53 27.94 30.81 -7.18
CA GLY A 53 26.91 30.90 -8.21
C GLY A 53 26.17 29.59 -8.49
N LEU A 54 26.50 28.48 -7.82
CA LEU A 54 25.81 27.21 -7.99
C LEU A 54 24.39 27.31 -7.37
N GLU A 55 23.38 27.13 -8.20
CA GLU A 55 21.99 26.98 -7.76
C GLU A 55 21.71 25.54 -7.33
N ILE A 56 21.14 25.38 -6.14
CA ILE A 56 20.73 24.10 -5.58
C ILE A 56 19.22 24.13 -5.36
N ILE A 57 18.53 23.19 -6.01
CA ILE A 57 17.07 23.02 -5.90
C ILE A 57 16.79 21.68 -5.22
N ARG A 58 15.91 21.73 -4.22
CA ARG A 58 15.38 20.55 -3.53
C ARG A 58 13.97 20.28 -4.03
N GLN A 59 13.77 19.18 -4.71
CA GLN A 59 12.50 18.85 -5.38
C GLN A 59 11.96 17.49 -4.93
N ARG A 60 10.64 17.35 -4.90
CA ARG A 60 9.98 16.06 -4.65
C ARG A 60 10.07 15.17 -5.88
N VAL A 61 10.42 13.91 -5.65
CA VAL A 61 10.49 12.86 -6.69
C VAL A 61 9.74 11.62 -6.18
N PRO A 62 9.32 10.70 -7.08
CA PRO A 62 8.77 9.41 -6.65
C PRO A 62 9.76 8.65 -5.77
N ILE A 63 9.23 7.85 -4.84
CA ILE A 63 10.04 6.95 -4.01
C ILE A 63 10.60 5.82 -4.89
N GLY A 64 9.78 5.29 -5.81
CA GLY A 64 10.11 4.18 -6.67
C GLY A 64 9.10 3.02 -6.50
N VAL A 65 9.53 1.89 -5.96
CA VAL A 65 8.70 0.72 -5.72
C VAL A 65 8.30 0.63 -4.26
N VAL A 66 7.00 0.65 -4.00
CA VAL A 66 6.41 0.53 -2.67
C VAL A 66 5.90 -0.89 -2.46
N GLY A 67 6.37 -1.57 -1.42
CA GLY A 67 5.85 -2.85 -0.96
C GLY A 67 4.75 -2.65 0.09
N LEU A 68 3.59 -3.26 -0.07
CA LEU A 68 2.49 -3.18 0.89
C LEU A 68 2.13 -4.56 1.43
N CYS A 69 2.38 -4.80 2.72
CA CYS A 69 2.02 -6.04 3.41
C CYS A 69 0.79 -5.79 4.28
N LEU A 70 -0.33 -6.45 3.95
CA LEU A 70 -1.62 -6.26 4.60
C LEU A 70 -2.14 -7.53 5.26
N GLU A 71 -2.54 -7.42 6.52
CA GLU A 71 -3.50 -8.33 7.17
C GLU A 71 -4.85 -7.63 7.29
N THR A 72 -5.92 -8.28 6.80
CA THR A 72 -7.30 -7.75 6.85
C THR A 72 -7.48 -6.40 6.11
N ARG A 73 -8.68 -5.84 6.14
CA ARG A 73 -9.02 -4.52 5.56
C ARG A 73 -8.71 -4.39 4.06
N PRO A 74 -9.33 -5.18 3.19
CA PRO A 74 -9.03 -5.19 1.75
C PRO A 74 -9.16 -3.82 1.07
N LEU A 75 -10.06 -2.93 1.53
CA LEU A 75 -10.22 -1.58 0.95
C LEU A 75 -9.00 -0.67 1.16
N VAL A 76 -8.07 -1.01 2.06
CA VAL A 76 -6.81 -0.26 2.20
C VAL A 76 -5.94 -0.41 0.96
N SER A 77 -6.01 -1.54 0.26
CA SER A 77 -5.29 -1.73 -1.01
C SER A 77 -5.72 -0.71 -2.07
N LEU A 78 -7.02 -0.39 -2.15
CA LEU A 78 -7.55 0.60 -3.09
C LEU A 78 -6.99 2.01 -2.80
N ILE A 79 -6.96 2.41 -1.54
CA ILE A 79 -6.39 3.71 -1.15
C ILE A 79 -4.88 3.76 -1.42
N ALA A 80 -4.16 2.68 -1.11
CA ALA A 80 -2.72 2.60 -1.38
C ALA A 80 -2.42 2.72 -2.88
N VAL A 81 -3.20 2.06 -3.73
CA VAL A 81 -3.09 2.20 -5.19
C VAL A 81 -3.30 3.65 -5.62
N ALA A 82 -4.36 4.31 -5.14
CA ALA A 82 -4.64 5.71 -5.50
C ALA A 82 -3.49 6.65 -5.11
N VAL A 83 -2.93 6.48 -3.91
CA VAL A 83 -1.76 7.25 -3.45
C VAL A 83 -0.54 6.96 -4.31
N CYS A 84 -0.21 5.69 -4.59
CA CYS A 84 0.96 5.33 -5.37
C CYS A 84 0.86 5.85 -6.81
N ILE A 85 -0.31 5.74 -7.45
CA ILE A 85 -0.54 6.32 -8.79
C ILE A 85 -0.34 7.84 -8.75
N LYS A 86 -0.96 8.55 -7.79
CA LYS A 86 -0.85 10.01 -7.63
C LYS A 86 0.58 10.48 -7.43
N THR A 87 1.39 9.66 -6.79
CA THR A 87 2.80 9.97 -6.47
C THR A 87 3.80 9.26 -7.40
N CYS A 88 3.34 8.76 -8.54
CA CYS A 88 4.15 8.09 -9.57
C CYS A 88 5.01 6.94 -9.05
N ASN A 89 4.53 6.19 -8.06
CA ASN A 89 5.20 5.01 -7.52
C ASN A 89 4.59 3.72 -8.06
N ALA A 90 5.41 2.70 -8.28
CA ALA A 90 4.95 1.33 -8.47
C ALA A 90 4.55 0.70 -7.11
N LEU A 91 3.62 -0.24 -7.14
CA LEU A 91 3.08 -0.87 -5.93
C LEU A 91 3.03 -2.39 -6.05
N VAL A 92 3.61 -3.09 -5.07
CA VAL A 92 3.52 -4.54 -4.92
C VAL A 92 2.80 -4.86 -3.61
N ILE A 93 1.69 -5.59 -3.69
CA ILE A 93 0.82 -5.90 -2.53
C ILE A 93 0.93 -7.38 -2.18
N ILE A 94 1.25 -7.68 -0.93
CA ILE A 94 1.10 -9.00 -0.32
C ILE A 94 -0.07 -8.95 0.66
N ALA A 95 -1.03 -9.85 0.48
CA ALA A 95 -2.24 -9.90 1.30
C ALA A 95 -2.45 -11.25 1.95
N ASP A 96 -3.15 -11.26 3.08
CA ASP A 96 -3.50 -12.47 3.78
C ASP A 96 -4.55 -13.30 3.02
N GLU A 97 -4.57 -14.60 3.29
CA GLU A 97 -5.49 -15.57 2.67
C GLU A 97 -6.96 -15.22 2.91
N ASP A 98 -7.29 -14.69 4.11
CA ASP A 98 -8.67 -14.36 4.47
C ASP A 98 -9.24 -13.17 3.68
N SER A 99 -8.36 -12.27 3.18
CA SER A 99 -8.74 -11.11 2.34
C SER A 99 -8.47 -11.31 0.84
N ALA A 100 -7.78 -12.39 0.45
CA ALA A 100 -7.28 -12.64 -0.89
C ALA A 100 -8.32 -12.43 -2.01
N GLU A 101 -9.49 -13.06 -1.89
CA GLU A 101 -10.55 -12.97 -2.92
C GLU A 101 -11.07 -11.53 -3.08
N SER A 102 -11.24 -10.82 -1.97
CA SER A 102 -11.70 -9.43 -1.99
C SER A 102 -10.65 -8.50 -2.62
N ILE A 103 -9.38 -8.68 -2.25
CA ILE A 103 -8.27 -7.90 -2.81
C ILE A 103 -8.08 -8.20 -4.28
N LYS A 104 -8.15 -9.48 -4.68
CA LYS A 104 -8.10 -9.88 -6.09
C LYS A 104 -9.19 -9.19 -6.91
N ALA A 105 -10.44 -9.21 -6.45
CA ALA A 105 -11.56 -8.57 -7.16
C ALA A 105 -11.35 -7.06 -7.30
N ILE A 106 -10.92 -6.37 -6.22
CA ILE A 106 -10.63 -4.95 -6.23
C ILE A 106 -9.50 -4.64 -7.21
N LEU A 107 -8.36 -5.34 -7.10
CA LEU A 107 -7.18 -5.03 -7.88
C LEU A 107 -7.33 -5.40 -9.35
N THR A 108 -8.10 -6.44 -9.69
CA THR A 108 -8.44 -6.75 -11.08
C THR A 108 -9.20 -5.58 -11.73
N ALA A 109 -10.19 -5.02 -11.03
CA ALA A 109 -10.94 -3.87 -11.54
C ALA A 109 -10.07 -2.61 -11.66
N VAL A 110 -9.20 -2.38 -10.67
CA VAL A 110 -8.27 -1.25 -10.64
C VAL A 110 -7.23 -1.35 -11.76
N GLN A 111 -6.63 -2.53 -11.96
CA GLN A 111 -5.67 -2.76 -13.04
C GLN A 111 -6.29 -2.53 -14.41
N ALA A 112 -7.52 -3.02 -14.63
CA ALA A 112 -8.24 -2.77 -15.88
C ALA A 112 -8.44 -1.26 -16.14
N GLY A 113 -8.84 -0.50 -15.11
CA GLY A 113 -8.98 0.95 -15.21
C GLY A 113 -7.65 1.66 -15.44
N ALA A 114 -6.60 1.25 -14.72
CA ALA A 114 -5.26 1.82 -14.84
C ALA A 114 -4.68 1.60 -16.25
N MET A 115 -4.78 0.39 -16.79
CA MET A 115 -4.33 0.08 -18.15
C MET A 115 -5.13 0.87 -19.20
N ALA A 116 -6.44 1.00 -19.03
CA ALA A 116 -7.27 1.82 -19.91
C ALA A 116 -6.90 3.31 -19.89
N ALA A 117 -6.34 3.79 -18.76
CA ALA A 117 -5.80 5.13 -18.59
C ALA A 117 -4.32 5.27 -19.03
N GLY A 118 -3.70 4.20 -19.56
CA GLY A 118 -2.33 4.22 -20.08
C GLY A 118 -1.23 3.93 -19.08
N LEU A 119 -1.54 3.47 -17.86
CA LEU A 119 -0.53 3.01 -16.93
C LEU A 119 0.13 1.70 -17.43
N PRO A 120 1.43 1.49 -17.14
CA PRO A 120 2.08 0.22 -17.43
C PRO A 120 1.40 -0.96 -16.71
N GLU A 121 1.34 -2.11 -17.37
CA GLU A 121 0.70 -3.33 -16.85
C GLU A 121 1.20 -3.71 -15.45
N PHE A 122 2.51 -3.56 -15.19
CA PHE A 122 3.14 -3.98 -13.94
C PHE A 122 3.31 -2.84 -12.92
N ALA A 123 2.70 -1.66 -13.15
CA ALA A 123 2.73 -0.57 -12.18
C ALA A 123 2.06 -0.96 -10.85
N ILE A 124 1.07 -1.84 -10.90
CA ILE A 124 0.35 -2.35 -9.74
C ILE A 124 0.37 -3.87 -9.79
N GLN A 125 1.02 -4.50 -8.84
CA GLN A 125 1.11 -5.94 -8.73
C GLN A 125 0.56 -6.40 -7.39
N TYR A 126 0.03 -7.63 -7.35
CA TYR A 126 -0.41 -8.21 -6.09
C TYR A 126 -0.19 -9.72 -6.06
N ARG A 127 0.04 -10.22 -4.88
CA ARG A 127 0.07 -11.64 -4.60
C ARG A 127 -0.77 -11.94 -3.36
N CYS A 128 -1.61 -12.94 -3.47
CA CYS A 128 -2.47 -13.44 -2.41
C CYS A 128 -2.24 -14.96 -2.33
N GLY A 129 -1.68 -15.44 -1.25
CA GLY A 129 -1.31 -16.84 -1.11
C GLY A 129 -1.54 -17.38 0.30
N ASP A 130 -1.32 -18.69 0.44
CA ASP A 130 -1.51 -19.41 1.70
C ASP A 130 -0.39 -19.13 2.71
N ASN A 131 0.73 -18.55 2.26
CA ASN A 131 1.89 -18.25 3.10
C ASN A 131 2.29 -16.77 3.01
N ASN A 132 1.33 -15.89 3.30
CA ASN A 132 1.51 -14.46 3.21
C ASN A 132 2.66 -13.91 4.09
N VAL A 133 2.97 -14.54 5.22
CA VAL A 133 4.08 -14.11 6.10
C VAL A 133 5.42 -14.33 5.42
N ALA A 134 5.66 -15.51 4.84
CA ALA A 134 6.90 -15.79 4.13
C ALA A 134 7.04 -14.90 2.88
N GLU A 135 5.96 -14.71 2.11
CA GLU A 135 5.96 -13.81 0.95
C GLU A 135 6.20 -12.35 1.35
N ALA A 136 5.62 -11.90 2.46
CA ALA A 136 5.85 -10.56 3.00
C ALA A 136 7.31 -10.38 3.47
N ARG A 137 7.92 -11.39 4.11
CA ARG A 137 9.35 -11.38 4.47
C ARG A 137 10.23 -11.27 3.23
N ILE A 138 9.91 -12.02 2.18
CA ILE A 138 10.64 -11.93 0.90
C ILE A 138 10.53 -10.51 0.36
N LEU A 139 9.31 -9.95 0.25
CA LEU A 139 9.11 -8.59 -0.27
C LEU A 139 9.88 -7.54 0.55
N THR A 140 9.84 -7.64 1.88
CA THR A 140 10.52 -6.69 2.77
C THR A 140 12.04 -6.88 2.85
N SER A 141 12.58 -7.96 2.28
CA SER A 141 14.03 -8.20 2.17
C SER A 141 14.61 -7.88 0.78
N MET A 142 13.79 -7.42 -0.18
CA MET A 142 14.21 -7.16 -1.57
C MET A 142 14.96 -5.82 -1.72
N GLU A 143 16.15 -5.71 -1.11
CA GLU A 143 17.04 -4.54 -1.29
C GLU A 143 17.34 -4.27 -2.78
N GLY A 144 17.27 -3.00 -3.18
CA GLY A 144 17.52 -2.58 -4.55
C GLY A 144 16.41 -2.89 -5.55
N LEU A 145 15.33 -3.58 -5.14
CA LEU A 145 14.13 -3.83 -5.94
C LEU A 145 12.89 -3.17 -5.35
N VAL A 146 12.84 -3.04 -4.03
CA VAL A 146 11.76 -2.37 -3.29
C VAL A 146 12.39 -1.26 -2.44
N ASP A 147 11.89 -0.04 -2.57
CA ASP A 147 12.48 1.14 -1.93
C ASP A 147 11.93 1.38 -0.52
N VAL A 148 10.66 1.04 -0.27
CA VAL A 148 10.03 1.16 1.03
C VAL A 148 8.91 0.14 1.20
N GLY A 149 8.79 -0.43 2.41
CA GLY A 149 7.69 -1.31 2.77
C GLY A 149 6.69 -0.60 3.69
N ILE A 150 5.39 -0.79 3.42
CA ILE A 150 4.30 -0.40 4.32
C ILE A 150 3.72 -1.67 4.92
N VAL A 151 3.82 -1.81 6.24
CA VAL A 151 3.37 -3.02 6.93
C VAL A 151 2.22 -2.68 7.86
N ARG A 152 1.08 -3.34 7.64
CA ARG A 152 -0.13 -3.14 8.42
C ARG A 152 -0.80 -4.46 8.80
N GLY A 153 -0.87 -4.73 10.10
CA GLY A 153 -1.46 -5.97 10.58
C GLY A 153 -1.49 -6.06 12.10
N ARG A 154 -1.66 -7.27 12.61
CA ARG A 154 -1.51 -7.56 14.04
C ARG A 154 -0.07 -7.33 14.46
N ARG A 155 0.11 -7.02 15.74
CA ARG A 155 1.42 -6.72 16.31
C ARG A 155 2.47 -7.78 15.97
N ALA A 156 2.16 -9.06 16.18
CA ALA A 156 3.08 -10.15 15.90
C ALA A 156 3.51 -10.23 14.41
N PHE A 157 2.61 -9.95 13.47
CA PHE A 157 2.93 -9.89 12.04
C PHE A 157 3.87 -8.72 11.73
N VAL A 158 3.60 -7.56 12.29
CA VAL A 158 4.44 -6.36 12.06
C VAL A 158 5.83 -6.54 12.68
N GLU A 159 5.91 -7.06 13.92
CA GLU A 159 7.17 -7.31 14.62
C GLU A 159 8.04 -8.33 13.87
N ASP A 160 7.42 -9.40 13.37
CA ASP A 160 8.10 -10.41 12.56
C ASP A 160 8.72 -9.83 11.29
N LEU A 161 7.98 -9.00 10.56
CA LEU A 161 8.51 -8.37 9.34
C LEU A 161 9.59 -7.34 9.65
N VAL A 162 9.48 -6.60 10.74
CA VAL A 162 10.51 -5.63 11.17
C VAL A 162 11.83 -6.32 11.49
N GLU A 163 11.78 -7.52 12.12
CA GLU A 163 12.97 -8.28 12.48
C GLU A 163 13.75 -8.78 11.24
N HIS A 164 13.03 -9.05 10.13
CA HIS A 164 13.61 -9.66 8.93
C HIS A 164 13.75 -8.70 7.74
N ALA A 165 13.43 -7.41 7.92
CA ALA A 165 13.44 -6.46 6.82
C ALA A 165 14.86 -6.02 6.43
N GLY A 166 15.13 -6.01 5.12
CA GLY A 166 16.32 -5.39 4.52
C GLY A 166 16.05 -3.97 3.99
N ILE A 167 14.78 -3.55 3.94
CA ILE A 167 14.36 -2.24 3.41
C ILE A 167 13.72 -1.38 4.52
N PRO A 168 13.66 -0.04 4.36
CA PRO A 168 12.93 0.83 5.28
C PRO A 168 11.45 0.46 5.37
N LEU A 169 10.88 0.43 6.59
CA LEU A 169 9.49 0.09 6.83
C LEU A 169 8.71 1.21 7.48
N LEU A 170 7.54 1.54 6.90
CA LEU A 170 6.46 2.28 7.56
C LEU A 170 5.52 1.28 8.20
N LYS A 171 5.42 1.29 9.52
CA LYS A 171 4.73 0.26 10.30
C LYS A 171 3.53 0.80 11.06
N HIS A 172 2.44 0.00 11.07
CA HIS A 172 1.26 0.28 11.88
C HIS A 172 0.78 -1.02 12.54
N SER A 173 0.97 -1.14 13.84
CA SER A 173 0.65 -2.33 14.64
C SER A 173 -0.38 -2.10 15.75
N GLY A 174 -0.77 -0.86 16.01
CA GLY A 174 -1.66 -0.51 17.12
C GLY A 174 -2.73 0.50 16.76
N GLY A 175 -3.83 0.53 17.53
CA GLY A 175 -4.94 1.46 17.34
C GLY A 175 -4.77 2.83 18.00
N MET A 176 -3.81 2.98 18.93
CA MET A 176 -3.50 4.24 19.57
C MET A 176 -2.16 4.75 19.05
N CYS A 177 -2.21 5.83 18.27
CA CYS A 177 -1.04 6.54 17.79
C CYS A 177 -1.07 7.96 18.40
N TYR A 178 0.02 8.34 19.04
CA TYR A 178 0.24 9.70 19.53
C TYR A 178 1.25 10.37 18.59
N ALA A 179 0.95 11.58 18.17
CA ALA A 179 1.86 12.43 17.42
C ALA A 179 2.37 13.57 18.30
#